data_24d43628ed7878248491e4a9fa15a3a7
#
_entry.id   24d43628ed7878248491e4a9fa15a3a7
#
_cell.length_a   1.000
_cell.length_b   1.000
_cell.length_c   1.000
_cell.angle_alpha   90.00
_cell.angle_beta   90.00
_cell.angle_gamma   90.00
#
_symmetry.space_group_name_H-M   'P 1'
#
loop_
_entity.id
_entity.type
_entity.pdbx_description
1 polymer ?
#
loop_
_entity_poly.entity_id
_entity_poly.type
_entity_poly.pdbx_seq_one_letter_code
_entity_poly.pdbx_strand_id
1 'polypeptide(L)'
;MAKTKFKSVDEYIAGQPKHIQEILKGLRRTIRKAVPTAIEEISYQIPAYKLNGVRMLYFAGWKHHYSLYPASDALAAAFRKEFAPYELRKGTIRIPISEPMPVKLIERIAKFRAKQLTMREKGKGRSKGRQKQLERVRQICATLPSVSEKLSHGAPTFFASKDKGAFAVFADNPHEDGHLAVWLPVPGGLQAALIEDAPETYFKPPYLGVRGWVGIELDQIADEPLEIHLRQAWEIAAYKKKKPARRS
;
A
#
# COMPACT_ATOMS: atom_id res chain seq x y z
N MET A 1 15.34 40.08 17.07
CA MET A 1 14.92 39.17 18.15
C MET A 1 15.37 37.76 17.78
N ALA A 2 16.20 37.11 18.61
CA ALA A 2 16.63 35.73 18.39
C ALA A 2 15.41 34.79 18.33
N LYS A 3 15.27 34.00 17.27
CA LYS A 3 14.21 32.98 17.18
C LYS A 3 14.45 31.96 18.29
N THR A 4 13.58 31.94 19.30
CA THR A 4 13.58 30.93 20.37
C THR A 4 13.48 29.55 19.74
N LYS A 5 14.51 28.71 19.88
CA LYS A 5 14.48 27.32 19.39
C LYS A 5 13.86 26.45 20.47
N PHE A 6 12.61 26.03 20.28
CA PHE A 6 11.96 25.07 21.17
C PHE A 6 12.58 23.69 21.03
N LYS A 7 12.88 23.04 22.14
CA LYS A 7 13.44 21.68 22.20
C LYS A 7 12.39 20.63 22.50
N SER A 8 11.26 21.04 23.11
CA SER A 8 10.16 20.15 23.48
C SER A 8 8.79 20.79 23.25
N VAL A 9 7.74 19.97 23.20
CA VAL A 9 6.36 20.44 23.12
C VAL A 9 5.98 21.19 24.40
N ASP A 10 6.52 20.81 25.55
CA ASP A 10 6.32 21.53 26.81
C ASP A 10 6.87 22.96 26.73
N GLU A 11 8.11 23.12 26.25
CA GLU A 11 8.71 24.45 26.02
C GLU A 11 7.90 25.29 25.03
N TYR A 12 7.44 24.66 23.94
CA TYR A 12 6.60 25.35 22.97
C TYR A 12 5.32 25.88 23.59
N ILE A 13 4.60 25.05 24.36
CA ILE A 13 3.35 25.46 25.01
C ILE A 13 3.61 26.51 26.08
N ALA A 14 4.65 26.35 26.92
CA ALA A 14 5.02 27.31 27.94
C ALA A 14 5.39 28.69 27.36
N GLY A 15 5.97 28.72 26.18
CA GLY A 15 6.33 29.94 25.44
C GLY A 15 5.13 30.66 24.80
N GLN A 16 3.92 30.08 24.82
CA GLN A 16 2.74 30.71 24.25
C GLN A 16 2.03 31.62 25.29
N PRO A 17 1.20 32.57 24.84
CA PRO A 17 0.35 33.37 25.76
C PRO A 17 -0.54 32.47 26.63
N LYS A 18 -0.72 32.85 27.91
CA LYS A 18 -1.45 32.03 28.91
C LYS A 18 -2.85 31.57 28.44
N HIS A 19 -3.58 32.44 27.76
CA HIS A 19 -4.94 32.16 27.29
C HIS A 19 -5.03 31.05 26.24
N ILE A 20 -3.93 30.78 25.51
CA ILE A 20 -3.90 29.71 24.51
C ILE A 20 -3.23 28.43 25.03
N GLN A 21 -2.44 28.51 26.09
CA GLN A 21 -1.73 27.34 26.63
C GLN A 21 -2.69 26.20 26.98
N GLU A 22 -3.84 26.50 27.62
CA GLU A 22 -4.82 25.46 28.00
C GLU A 22 -5.47 24.79 26.77
N ILE A 23 -5.72 25.56 25.70
CA ILE A 23 -6.20 25.03 24.43
C ILE A 23 -5.17 24.07 23.83
N LEU A 24 -3.89 24.47 23.79
CA LEU A 24 -2.81 23.64 23.25
C LEU A 24 -2.55 22.38 24.08
N LYS A 25 -2.66 22.47 25.41
CA LYS A 25 -2.61 21.29 26.31
C LYS A 25 -3.77 20.34 26.04
N GLY A 26 -4.99 20.88 25.86
CA GLY A 26 -6.18 20.10 25.50
C GLY A 26 -6.01 19.41 24.14
N LEU A 27 -5.52 20.12 23.15
CA LEU A 27 -5.22 19.62 21.81
C LEU A 27 -4.20 18.47 21.85
N ARG A 28 -3.09 18.69 22.58
CA ARG A 28 -2.06 17.67 22.83
C ARG A 28 -2.65 16.39 23.45
N ARG A 29 -3.45 16.53 24.53
CA ARG A 29 -4.12 15.39 25.19
C ARG A 29 -5.03 14.64 24.24
N THR A 30 -5.81 15.37 23.44
CA THR A 30 -6.75 14.78 22.48
C THR A 30 -6.02 13.96 21.41
N ILE A 31 -4.96 14.50 20.82
CA ILE A 31 -4.19 13.79 19.78
C ILE A 31 -3.49 12.56 20.36
N ARG A 32 -2.85 12.66 21.53
CA ARG A 32 -2.20 11.53 22.20
C ARG A 32 -3.18 10.42 22.57
N LYS A 33 -4.38 10.79 23.04
CA LYS A 33 -5.44 9.81 23.32
C LYS A 33 -5.94 9.12 22.05
N ALA A 34 -6.08 9.87 20.96
CA ALA A 34 -6.58 9.36 19.69
C ALA A 34 -5.61 8.39 19.01
N VAL A 35 -4.28 8.65 19.10
CA VAL A 35 -3.21 7.87 18.50
C VAL A 35 -2.07 7.68 19.50
N PRO A 36 -2.21 6.77 20.48
CA PRO A 36 -1.24 6.60 21.56
C PRO A 36 0.17 6.17 21.10
N THR A 37 0.26 5.56 19.93
CA THR A 37 1.52 5.10 19.32
C THR A 37 2.28 6.19 18.57
N ALA A 38 1.67 7.38 18.39
CA ALA A 38 2.35 8.50 17.76
C ALA A 38 3.36 9.15 18.72
N ILE A 39 4.57 9.38 18.22
CA ILE A 39 5.66 10.04 18.94
C ILE A 39 5.55 11.54 18.70
N GLU A 40 5.58 12.33 19.79
CA GLU A 40 5.59 13.78 19.67
C GLU A 40 7.01 14.32 19.55
N GLU A 41 7.20 15.33 18.72
CA GLU A 41 8.47 16.01 18.49
C GLU A 41 8.25 17.49 18.19
N ILE A 42 9.32 18.28 18.15
CA ILE A 42 9.32 19.63 17.55
C ILE A 42 9.86 19.51 16.12
N SER A 43 9.08 20.04 15.17
CA SER A 43 9.46 20.13 13.77
C SER A 43 8.99 21.47 13.20
N TYR A 44 9.86 22.18 12.46
CA TYR A 44 9.59 23.55 12.00
C TYR A 44 9.23 24.53 13.14
N GLN A 45 9.80 24.29 14.33
CA GLN A 45 9.56 25.07 15.57
C GLN A 45 8.12 25.02 16.09
N ILE A 46 7.34 23.99 15.71
CA ILE A 46 5.99 23.71 16.21
C ILE A 46 5.85 22.24 16.61
N PRO A 47 4.91 21.90 17.49
CA PRO A 47 4.57 20.52 17.82
C PRO A 47 4.17 19.70 16.61
N ALA A 48 4.73 18.50 16.49
CA ALA A 48 4.45 17.51 15.48
C ALA A 48 4.23 16.14 16.11
N TYR A 49 3.41 15.33 15.47
CA TYR A 49 3.23 13.91 15.77
C TYR A 49 3.72 13.05 14.65
N LYS A 50 4.50 12.03 14.98
CA LYS A 50 5.12 11.10 14.04
C LYS A 50 4.60 9.69 14.30
N LEU A 51 4.17 9.01 13.26
CA LEU A 51 3.72 7.62 13.30
C LEU A 51 4.54 6.82 12.29
N ASN A 52 5.17 5.71 12.73
CA ASN A 52 6.00 4.85 11.89
C ASN A 52 7.06 5.63 11.08
N GLY A 53 7.74 6.59 11.71
CA GLY A 53 8.74 7.40 11.03
C GLY A 53 8.21 8.56 10.16
N VAL A 54 6.90 8.66 9.94
CA VAL A 54 6.28 9.69 9.09
C VAL A 54 5.51 10.71 9.93
N ARG A 55 5.68 12.00 9.64
CA ARG A 55 4.94 13.07 10.31
C ARG A 55 3.47 13.04 9.93
N MET A 56 2.63 12.88 10.94
CA MET A 56 1.20 12.65 10.81
C MET A 56 0.39 13.95 10.89
N LEU A 57 0.67 14.74 11.92
CA LEU A 57 -0.11 15.91 12.28
C LEU A 57 0.79 16.92 13.00
N TYR A 58 0.54 18.20 12.77
CA TYR A 58 1.17 19.30 13.49
C TYR A 58 0.10 20.17 14.10
N PHE A 59 0.45 20.95 15.12
CA PHE A 59 -0.40 22.04 15.58
C PHE A 59 0.41 23.29 15.94
N ALA A 60 -0.25 24.44 15.87
CA ALA A 60 0.36 25.70 16.31
C ALA A 60 -0.65 26.62 16.92
N GLY A 61 -0.20 27.42 17.91
CA GLY A 61 -0.97 28.51 18.50
C GLY A 61 -0.67 29.83 17.79
N TRP A 62 -1.70 30.66 17.62
CA TRP A 62 -1.64 31.99 17.03
C TRP A 62 -2.45 32.98 17.89
N LYS A 63 -2.38 34.27 17.60
CA LYS A 63 -3.03 35.32 18.41
C LYS A 63 -4.54 35.13 18.55
N HIS A 64 -5.22 34.68 17.49
CA HIS A 64 -6.70 34.60 17.45
C HIS A 64 -7.24 33.21 17.06
N HIS A 65 -6.36 32.26 16.78
CA HIS A 65 -6.73 30.91 16.39
C HIS A 65 -5.63 29.92 16.77
N TYR A 66 -5.93 28.66 16.72
CA TYR A 66 -4.93 27.60 16.62
C TYR A 66 -5.13 26.82 15.32
N SER A 67 -4.07 26.16 14.87
CA SER A 67 -4.08 25.49 13.56
C SER A 67 -3.68 24.03 13.68
N LEU A 68 -4.24 23.21 12.79
CA LEU A 68 -3.83 21.83 12.52
C LEU A 68 -3.31 21.69 11.09
N TYR A 69 -2.27 20.87 10.90
CA TYR A 69 -1.62 20.62 9.62
C TYR A 69 -1.28 19.13 9.44
N PRO A 70 -1.22 18.59 8.22
CA PRO A 70 -1.73 19.15 6.98
C PRO A 70 -3.24 18.86 6.82
N ALA A 71 -3.98 19.80 6.25
CA ALA A 71 -5.31 19.56 5.71
C ALA A 71 -5.15 19.14 4.23
N SER A 72 -4.95 17.84 3.97
CA SER A 72 -4.91 17.29 2.61
C SER A 72 -6.29 17.32 1.96
N ASP A 73 -6.36 17.28 0.62
CA ASP A 73 -7.63 17.23 -0.12
C ASP A 73 -8.52 16.07 0.33
N ALA A 74 -7.93 14.90 0.59
CA ALA A 74 -8.64 13.74 1.12
C ALA A 74 -9.22 13.98 2.51
N LEU A 75 -8.48 14.70 3.39
CA LEU A 75 -9.00 15.10 4.71
C LEU A 75 -10.12 16.12 4.56
N ALA A 76 -9.92 17.14 3.73
CA ALA A 76 -10.93 18.16 3.46
C ALA A 76 -12.23 17.57 2.90
N ALA A 77 -12.13 16.61 1.99
CA ALA A 77 -13.29 15.90 1.44
C ALA A 77 -13.99 15.04 2.50
N ALA A 78 -13.24 14.27 3.31
CA ALA A 78 -13.80 13.39 4.33
C ALA A 78 -14.55 14.12 5.45
N PHE A 79 -14.15 15.36 5.75
CA PHE A 79 -14.71 16.17 6.85
C PHE A 79 -15.37 17.46 6.35
N ARG A 80 -15.82 17.49 5.10
CA ARG A 80 -16.35 18.69 4.45
C ARG A 80 -17.46 19.40 5.25
N LYS A 81 -18.37 18.65 5.83
CA LYS A 81 -19.47 19.19 6.64
C LYS A 81 -18.99 19.76 7.96
N GLU A 82 -18.10 19.05 8.63
CA GLU A 82 -17.55 19.44 9.93
C GLU A 82 -16.57 20.62 9.85
N PHE A 83 -15.96 20.81 8.68
CA PHE A 83 -15.08 21.97 8.45
C PHE A 83 -15.81 23.23 8.01
N ALA A 84 -17.12 23.17 7.73
CA ALA A 84 -17.88 24.35 7.30
C ALA A 84 -17.75 25.58 8.23
N PRO A 85 -17.66 25.42 9.59
CA PRO A 85 -17.44 26.55 10.50
C PRO A 85 -16.00 27.08 10.53
N TYR A 86 -15.02 26.36 9.95
CA TYR A 86 -13.59 26.65 10.10
C TYR A 86 -12.96 27.11 8.79
N GLU A 87 -11.90 27.92 8.89
CA GLU A 87 -11.16 28.34 7.71
C GLU A 87 -10.17 27.25 7.27
N LEU A 88 -10.37 26.70 6.06
CA LEU A 88 -9.40 25.84 5.39
C LEU A 88 -8.64 26.67 4.34
N ARG A 89 -7.35 26.90 4.58
CA ARG A 89 -6.53 27.67 3.66
C ARG A 89 -5.14 27.05 3.52
N LYS A 90 -4.72 26.80 2.29
CA LYS A 90 -3.36 26.29 1.96
C LYS A 90 -2.93 25.11 2.82
N GLY A 91 -3.79 24.10 2.97
CA GLY A 91 -3.47 22.90 3.75
C GLY A 91 -3.48 23.09 5.26
N THR A 92 -4.13 24.15 5.77
CA THR A 92 -4.25 24.49 7.18
C THR A 92 -5.71 24.52 7.60
N ILE A 93 -6.02 23.88 8.73
CA ILE A 93 -7.30 24.04 9.43
C ILE A 93 -7.09 25.08 10.51
N ARG A 94 -7.82 26.20 10.46
CA ARG A 94 -7.79 27.27 11.45
C ARG A 94 -9.04 27.23 12.32
N ILE A 95 -8.86 27.14 13.62
CA ILE A 95 -9.95 27.07 14.59
C ILE A 95 -9.85 28.30 15.51
N PRO A 96 -10.88 29.16 15.57
CA PRO A 96 -10.87 30.34 16.43
C PRO A 96 -10.72 29.95 17.90
N ILE A 97 -9.97 30.75 18.68
CA ILE A 97 -9.84 30.53 20.14
C ILE A 97 -11.07 30.99 20.92
N SER A 98 -11.94 31.76 20.28
CA SER A 98 -13.22 32.22 20.84
C SER A 98 -14.29 31.13 20.94
N GLU A 99 -14.08 30.00 20.24
CA GLU A 99 -15.00 28.88 20.22
C GLU A 99 -14.49 27.72 21.08
N PRO A 100 -15.39 26.88 21.62
CA PRO A 100 -15.00 25.67 22.31
C PRO A 100 -14.21 24.76 21.40
N MET A 101 -13.13 24.15 21.91
CA MET A 101 -12.31 23.23 21.15
C MET A 101 -13.14 22.02 20.70
N PRO A 102 -13.22 21.70 19.39
CA PRO A 102 -14.01 20.58 18.87
C PRO A 102 -13.29 19.24 19.07
N VAL A 103 -13.23 18.77 20.32
CA VAL A 103 -12.47 17.58 20.75
C VAL A 103 -12.76 16.36 19.88
N LYS A 104 -14.05 16.05 19.62
CA LYS A 104 -14.45 14.89 18.80
C LYS A 104 -13.96 14.99 17.35
N LEU A 105 -13.98 16.19 16.78
CA LEU A 105 -13.47 16.42 15.42
C LEU A 105 -11.95 16.23 15.36
N ILE A 106 -11.22 16.80 16.32
CA ILE A 106 -9.75 16.67 16.39
C ILE A 106 -9.33 15.20 16.56
N GLU A 107 -10.04 14.46 17.42
CA GLU A 107 -9.82 13.01 17.60
C GLU A 107 -10.02 12.23 16.29
N ARG A 108 -11.11 12.52 15.56
CA ARG A 108 -11.40 11.88 14.26
C ARG A 108 -10.37 12.25 13.20
N ILE A 109 -9.91 13.51 13.16
CA ILE A 109 -8.84 13.97 12.27
C ILE A 109 -7.55 13.18 12.54
N ALA A 110 -7.15 13.06 13.81
CA ALA A 110 -5.93 12.33 14.19
C ALA A 110 -6.02 10.86 13.79
N LYS A 111 -7.13 10.16 14.08
CA LYS A 111 -7.38 8.78 13.68
C LYS A 111 -7.38 8.60 12.15
N PHE A 112 -8.01 9.51 11.42
CA PHE A 112 -8.04 9.48 9.97
C PHE A 112 -6.63 9.60 9.36
N ARG A 113 -5.83 10.53 9.86
CA ARG A 113 -4.44 10.70 9.44
C ARG A 113 -3.59 9.47 9.74
N ALA A 114 -3.74 8.88 10.92
CA ALA A 114 -3.05 7.65 11.27
C ALA A 114 -3.42 6.50 10.32
N LYS A 115 -4.72 6.32 10.04
CA LYS A 115 -5.22 5.31 9.09
C LYS A 115 -4.64 5.51 7.67
N GLN A 116 -4.62 6.76 7.18
CA GLN A 116 -4.03 7.08 5.87
C GLN A 116 -2.56 6.67 5.77
N LEU A 117 -1.77 6.96 6.82
CA LEU A 117 -0.35 6.60 6.84
C LEU A 117 -0.14 5.08 6.86
N THR A 118 -0.89 4.37 7.70
CA THR A 118 -0.82 2.90 7.78
C THR A 118 -1.19 2.24 6.44
N MET A 119 -2.24 2.73 5.77
CA MET A 119 -2.63 2.22 4.45
C MET A 119 -1.55 2.50 3.39
N ARG A 120 -0.94 3.69 3.42
CA ARG A 120 0.13 4.05 2.49
C ARG A 120 1.38 3.19 2.69
N GLU A 121 1.73 2.82 3.92
CA GLU A 121 2.84 1.93 4.22
C GLU A 121 2.57 0.49 3.78
N LYS A 122 1.37 -0.03 4.05
CA LYS A 122 0.93 -1.34 3.55
C LYS A 122 1.00 -1.38 2.01
N GLY A 123 0.54 -0.33 1.33
CA GLY A 123 0.64 -0.21 -0.12
C GLY A 123 2.09 -0.19 -0.64
N LYS A 124 3.00 0.50 0.05
CA LYS A 124 4.44 0.50 -0.31
C LYS A 124 5.11 -0.84 -0.05
N GLY A 125 4.79 -1.49 1.07
CA GLY A 125 5.29 -2.83 1.39
C GLY A 125 4.83 -3.85 0.35
N ARG A 126 3.54 -3.81 -0.02
CA ARG A 126 2.96 -4.65 -1.08
C ARG A 126 3.62 -4.40 -2.45
N SER A 127 3.86 -3.14 -2.82
CA SER A 127 4.54 -2.79 -4.07
C SER A 127 5.98 -3.32 -4.12
N LYS A 128 6.74 -3.24 -3.01
CA LYS A 128 8.09 -3.81 -2.93
C LYS A 128 8.06 -5.34 -2.99
N GLY A 129 7.13 -5.98 -2.29
CA GLY A 129 6.93 -7.44 -2.32
C GLY A 129 6.62 -7.91 -3.74
N ARG A 130 5.68 -7.25 -4.40
CA ARG A 130 5.33 -7.50 -5.80
C ARG A 130 6.55 -7.43 -6.73
N GLN A 131 7.31 -6.34 -6.65
CA GLN A 131 8.48 -6.13 -7.50
C GLN A 131 9.55 -7.21 -7.26
N LYS A 132 9.76 -7.60 -6.01
CA LYS A 132 10.67 -8.68 -5.64
C LYS A 132 10.23 -10.02 -6.24
N GLN A 133 8.96 -10.37 -6.15
CA GLN A 133 8.43 -11.63 -6.68
C GLN A 133 8.44 -11.65 -8.22
N LEU A 134 8.14 -10.52 -8.87
CA LEU A 134 8.25 -10.43 -10.34
C LEU A 134 9.70 -10.61 -10.80
N GLU A 135 10.65 -9.99 -10.12
CA GLU A 135 12.07 -10.13 -10.44
C GLU A 135 12.55 -11.58 -10.22
N ARG A 136 12.10 -12.23 -9.16
CA ARG A 136 12.35 -13.66 -8.91
C ARG A 136 11.88 -14.54 -10.06
N VAL A 137 10.64 -14.34 -10.55
CA VAL A 137 10.12 -15.07 -11.71
C VAL A 137 10.93 -14.76 -12.97
N ARG A 138 11.33 -13.51 -13.19
CA ARG A 138 12.18 -13.11 -14.33
C ARG A 138 13.52 -13.80 -14.31
N GLN A 139 14.20 -13.86 -13.15
CA GLN A 139 15.48 -14.51 -13.00
C GLN A 139 15.40 -16.00 -13.36
N ILE A 140 14.38 -16.70 -12.89
CA ILE A 140 14.15 -18.10 -13.25
C ILE A 140 13.86 -18.22 -14.76
N CYS A 141 12.97 -17.41 -15.30
CA CYS A 141 12.63 -17.44 -16.72
C CYS A 141 13.83 -17.11 -17.62
N ALA A 142 14.79 -16.30 -17.18
CA ALA A 142 16.00 -15.97 -17.93
C ALA A 142 16.95 -17.15 -18.11
N THR A 143 16.84 -18.20 -17.29
CA THR A 143 17.62 -19.45 -17.48
C THR A 143 17.07 -20.35 -18.59
N LEU A 144 15.83 -20.07 -19.06
CA LEU A 144 15.14 -20.88 -20.07
C LEU A 144 15.43 -20.36 -21.50
N PRO A 145 15.51 -21.23 -22.50
CA PRO A 145 15.86 -20.80 -23.87
C PRO A 145 14.80 -19.90 -24.51
N SER A 146 15.25 -18.82 -25.17
CA SER A 146 14.41 -17.96 -26.03
C SER A 146 13.15 -17.37 -25.40
N VAL A 147 13.13 -17.18 -24.09
CA VAL A 147 12.00 -16.58 -23.39
C VAL A 147 11.85 -15.10 -23.78
N SER A 148 10.62 -14.67 -23.97
CA SER A 148 10.27 -13.26 -24.12
C SER A 148 9.17 -12.87 -23.14
N GLU A 149 9.27 -11.65 -22.55
CA GLU A 149 8.25 -11.07 -21.68
C GLU A 149 7.49 -9.98 -22.44
N LYS A 150 6.16 -9.96 -22.31
CA LYS A 150 5.29 -8.90 -22.82
C LYS A 150 4.15 -8.66 -21.84
N LEU A 151 3.61 -7.45 -21.82
CA LEU A 151 2.34 -7.20 -21.15
C LEU A 151 1.19 -7.79 -21.97
N SER A 152 0.39 -8.67 -21.35
CA SER A 152 -0.82 -9.23 -21.92
C SER A 152 -1.96 -9.05 -20.93
N HIS A 153 -3.04 -8.38 -21.35
CA HIS A 153 -4.16 -8.01 -20.49
C HIS A 153 -3.73 -7.30 -19.19
N GLY A 154 -2.70 -6.45 -19.29
CA GLY A 154 -2.18 -5.69 -18.15
C GLY A 154 -1.24 -6.45 -17.21
N ALA A 155 -0.98 -7.75 -17.47
CA ALA A 155 -0.12 -8.59 -16.65
C ALA A 155 1.20 -8.95 -17.36
N PRO A 156 2.35 -8.96 -16.68
CA PRO A 156 3.60 -9.51 -17.22
C PRO A 156 3.39 -10.98 -17.61
N THR A 157 3.62 -11.29 -18.86
CA THR A 157 3.38 -12.62 -19.42
C THR A 157 4.62 -13.12 -20.16
N PHE A 158 5.02 -14.35 -19.88
CA PHE A 158 6.22 -14.99 -20.41
C PHE A 158 5.85 -15.97 -21.52
N PHE A 159 6.56 -15.89 -22.63
CA PHE A 159 6.35 -16.71 -23.83
C PHE A 159 7.59 -17.56 -24.11
N ALA A 160 7.39 -18.80 -24.48
CA ALA A 160 8.50 -19.74 -24.77
C ALA A 160 9.35 -19.33 -25.99
N SER A 161 8.78 -18.52 -26.91
CA SER A 161 9.49 -17.76 -27.95
C SER A 161 8.56 -16.72 -28.54
N LYS A 162 9.03 -15.89 -29.49
CA LYS A 162 8.20 -14.87 -30.16
C LYS A 162 6.95 -15.46 -30.84
N ASP A 163 7.03 -16.71 -31.32
CA ASP A 163 5.98 -17.39 -32.10
C ASP A 163 5.26 -18.51 -31.32
N LYS A 164 5.59 -18.70 -30.06
CA LYS A 164 5.01 -19.74 -29.19
C LYS A 164 4.06 -19.13 -28.18
N GLY A 165 3.25 -20.00 -27.56
CA GLY A 165 2.27 -19.59 -26.56
C GLY A 165 2.88 -19.08 -25.26
N ALA A 166 2.07 -18.38 -24.48
CA ALA A 166 2.40 -18.03 -23.11
C ALA A 166 2.55 -19.30 -22.27
N PHE A 167 3.57 -19.33 -21.40
CA PHE A 167 3.78 -20.40 -20.43
C PHE A 167 3.69 -19.93 -18.98
N ALA A 168 3.77 -18.63 -18.72
CA ALA A 168 3.58 -18.10 -17.39
C ALA A 168 2.95 -16.71 -17.45
N VAL A 169 2.05 -16.41 -16.51
CA VAL A 169 1.42 -15.11 -16.32
C VAL A 169 1.64 -14.70 -14.87
N PHE A 170 2.30 -13.56 -14.64
CA PHE A 170 2.46 -13.00 -13.31
C PHE A 170 1.16 -12.27 -12.91
N ALA A 171 0.48 -12.79 -11.91
CA ALA A 171 -0.82 -12.31 -11.44
C ALA A 171 -0.67 -11.60 -10.08
N ASP A 172 -0.93 -10.30 -10.06
CA ASP A 172 -0.94 -9.50 -8.84
C ASP A 172 -2.35 -9.01 -8.58
N ASN A 173 -3.07 -9.75 -7.77
CA ASN A 173 -4.42 -9.41 -7.33
C ASN A 173 -5.38 -8.99 -8.48
N PRO A 174 -5.42 -9.72 -9.60
CA PRO A 174 -6.15 -9.29 -10.79
C PRO A 174 -7.67 -9.21 -10.59
N HIS A 175 -8.20 -9.85 -9.55
CA HIS A 175 -9.62 -9.91 -9.21
C HIS A 175 -9.91 -9.44 -7.77
N GLU A 176 -8.99 -8.67 -7.15
CA GLU A 176 -9.09 -8.22 -5.75
C GLU A 176 -9.16 -9.37 -4.73
N ASP A 177 -8.72 -10.56 -5.14
CA ASP A 177 -8.71 -11.81 -4.36
C ASP A 177 -7.50 -11.95 -3.42
N GLY A 178 -6.55 -11.02 -3.51
CA GLY A 178 -5.35 -10.98 -2.65
C GLY A 178 -4.17 -11.78 -3.15
N HIS A 179 -4.31 -12.58 -4.21
CA HIS A 179 -3.25 -13.43 -4.73
C HIS A 179 -2.07 -12.65 -5.33
N LEU A 180 -0.86 -13.06 -4.98
CA LEU A 180 0.39 -12.67 -5.63
C LEU A 180 1.03 -13.93 -6.20
N ALA A 181 0.72 -14.25 -7.43
CA ALA A 181 0.90 -15.59 -7.96
C ALA A 181 1.53 -15.60 -9.37
N VAL A 182 2.02 -16.74 -9.79
CA VAL A 182 2.26 -17.05 -11.20
C VAL A 182 1.27 -18.11 -11.67
N TRP A 183 0.63 -17.87 -12.79
CA TRP A 183 -0.26 -18.85 -13.42
C TRP A 183 0.48 -19.53 -14.58
N LEU A 184 0.41 -20.86 -14.63
CA LEU A 184 1.13 -21.64 -15.62
C LEU A 184 0.42 -22.96 -15.96
N PRO A 185 0.57 -23.51 -17.18
CA PRO A 185 0.03 -24.81 -17.54
C PRO A 185 0.81 -25.92 -16.85
N VAL A 186 0.11 -26.96 -16.42
CA VAL A 186 0.70 -28.18 -15.89
C VAL A 186 0.27 -29.40 -16.74
N PRO A 187 0.98 -30.53 -16.66
CA PRO A 187 0.57 -31.77 -17.31
C PRO A 187 -0.86 -32.18 -16.93
N GLY A 188 -1.54 -32.88 -17.85
CA GLY A 188 -2.92 -33.32 -17.62
C GLY A 188 -3.07 -34.14 -16.34
N GLY A 189 -4.06 -33.80 -15.53
CA GLY A 189 -4.32 -34.44 -14.24
C GLY A 189 -3.54 -33.87 -13.04
N LEU A 190 -2.43 -33.16 -13.25
CA LEU A 190 -1.60 -32.66 -12.15
C LEU A 190 -2.23 -31.47 -11.42
N GLN A 191 -3.06 -30.65 -12.09
CA GLN A 191 -3.71 -29.48 -11.47
C GLN A 191 -4.50 -29.85 -10.19
N ALA A 192 -5.35 -30.89 -10.29
CA ALA A 192 -6.19 -31.31 -9.17
C ALA A 192 -5.34 -31.85 -8.02
N ALA A 193 -4.34 -32.68 -8.31
CA ALA A 193 -3.45 -33.27 -7.31
C ALA A 193 -2.64 -32.19 -6.55
N LEU A 194 -2.09 -31.19 -7.25
CA LEU A 194 -1.37 -30.09 -6.60
C LEU A 194 -2.27 -29.27 -5.66
N ILE A 195 -3.50 -28.99 -6.09
CA ILE A 195 -4.45 -28.20 -5.29
C ILE A 195 -4.92 -29.01 -4.06
N GLU A 196 -5.09 -30.31 -4.19
CA GLU A 196 -5.46 -31.20 -3.09
C GLU A 196 -4.34 -31.36 -2.06
N ASP A 197 -3.09 -31.50 -2.54
CA ASP A 197 -1.90 -31.71 -1.70
C ASP A 197 -1.50 -30.46 -0.91
N ALA A 198 -1.53 -29.27 -1.54
CA ALA A 198 -1.12 -28.01 -0.90
C ALA A 198 -2.02 -26.82 -1.33
N PRO A 199 -3.26 -26.75 -0.81
CA PRO A 199 -4.24 -25.72 -1.20
C PRO A 199 -3.84 -24.29 -0.82
N GLU A 200 -2.89 -24.11 0.11
CA GLU A 200 -2.32 -22.80 0.45
C GLU A 200 -1.31 -22.30 -0.62
N THR A 201 -0.74 -23.22 -1.38
CA THR A 201 0.27 -22.92 -2.42
C THR A 201 -0.34 -22.92 -3.82
N TYR A 202 -1.28 -23.81 -4.07
CA TYR A 202 -1.83 -24.02 -5.43
C TYR A 202 -3.32 -23.77 -5.45
N PHE A 203 -3.78 -23.11 -6.52
CA PHE A 203 -5.21 -22.85 -6.73
C PHE A 203 -5.58 -22.91 -8.22
N LYS A 204 -6.88 -22.96 -8.49
CA LYS A 204 -7.41 -22.93 -9.85
C LYS A 204 -7.63 -21.48 -10.29
N PRO A 205 -6.77 -20.93 -11.20
CA PRO A 205 -6.89 -19.54 -11.60
C PRO A 205 -8.16 -19.30 -12.44
N PRO A 206 -8.76 -18.11 -12.37
CA PRO A 206 -9.87 -17.72 -13.22
C PRO A 206 -9.53 -17.86 -14.72
N TYR A 207 -10.50 -18.22 -15.55
CA TYR A 207 -10.42 -18.36 -17.01
C TYR A 207 -9.40 -19.38 -17.54
N LEU A 208 -8.20 -19.45 -16.99
CA LEU A 208 -7.14 -20.37 -17.41
C LEU A 208 -7.20 -21.72 -16.68
N GLY A 209 -7.76 -21.78 -15.49
CA GLY A 209 -7.91 -23.00 -14.72
C GLY A 209 -8.70 -24.10 -15.42
N VAL A 210 -9.73 -23.75 -16.21
CA VAL A 210 -10.50 -24.70 -17.04
C VAL A 210 -9.68 -25.29 -18.20
N ARG A 211 -8.50 -24.72 -18.50
CA ARG A 211 -7.57 -25.17 -19.53
C ARG A 211 -6.39 -25.96 -18.95
N GLY A 212 -6.47 -26.36 -17.68
CA GLY A 212 -5.41 -27.10 -17.00
C GLY A 212 -4.25 -26.23 -16.48
N TRP A 213 -4.47 -24.92 -16.28
CA TRP A 213 -3.50 -24.04 -15.65
C TRP A 213 -3.68 -24.06 -14.13
N VAL A 214 -2.58 -23.94 -13.39
CA VAL A 214 -2.55 -23.77 -11.95
C VAL A 214 -2.03 -22.37 -11.60
N GLY A 215 -2.56 -21.77 -10.55
CA GLY A 215 -2.01 -20.61 -9.89
C GLY A 215 -1.10 -21.07 -8.75
N ILE A 216 0.07 -20.47 -8.63
CA ILE A 216 1.05 -20.77 -7.58
C ILE A 216 1.28 -19.49 -6.78
N GLU A 217 0.98 -19.51 -5.48
CA GLU A 217 1.26 -18.42 -4.54
C GLU A 217 2.76 -18.24 -4.37
N LEU A 218 3.29 -17.10 -4.78
CA LEU A 218 4.73 -16.86 -4.81
C LEU A 218 5.35 -16.72 -3.42
N ASP A 219 4.56 -16.36 -2.41
CA ASP A 219 5.01 -16.27 -1.02
C ASP A 219 4.96 -17.63 -0.28
N GLN A 220 4.35 -18.67 -0.89
CA GLN A 220 4.18 -20.01 -0.30
C GLN A 220 5.08 -21.07 -0.97
N ILE A 221 5.87 -20.72 -1.98
CA ILE A 221 6.71 -21.66 -2.72
C ILE A 221 8.19 -21.26 -2.66
N ALA A 222 9.09 -22.22 -2.47
CA ALA A 222 10.53 -22.02 -2.55
C ALA A 222 11.02 -21.91 -4.02
N ASP A 223 12.27 -21.46 -4.22
CA ASP A 223 12.83 -21.24 -5.57
C ASP A 223 12.93 -22.51 -6.39
N GLU A 224 13.44 -23.59 -5.80
CA GLU A 224 13.66 -24.86 -6.50
C GLU A 224 12.36 -25.47 -7.08
N PRO A 225 11.26 -25.68 -6.31
CA PRO A 225 10.01 -26.17 -6.88
C PRO A 225 9.38 -25.17 -7.87
N LEU A 226 9.53 -23.86 -7.68
CA LEU A 226 9.05 -22.86 -8.62
C LEU A 226 9.79 -22.95 -9.96
N GLU A 227 11.10 -23.16 -9.94
CA GLU A 227 11.91 -23.38 -11.15
C GLU A 227 11.45 -24.63 -11.91
N ILE A 228 11.19 -25.74 -11.22
CA ILE A 228 10.68 -26.96 -11.82
C ILE A 228 9.36 -26.70 -12.55
N HIS A 229 8.42 -26.02 -11.90
CA HIS A 229 7.12 -25.70 -12.51
C HIS A 229 7.25 -24.79 -13.73
N LEU A 230 8.07 -23.73 -13.65
CA LEU A 230 8.29 -22.80 -14.77
C LEU A 230 8.97 -23.50 -15.95
N ARG A 231 9.93 -24.40 -15.71
CA ARG A 231 10.59 -25.20 -16.75
C ARG A 231 9.62 -26.14 -17.45
N GLN A 232 8.82 -26.89 -16.68
CA GLN A 232 7.78 -27.77 -17.24
C GLN A 232 6.75 -26.99 -18.06
N ALA A 233 6.30 -25.84 -17.57
CA ALA A 233 5.37 -25.00 -18.28
C ALA A 233 5.95 -24.46 -19.59
N TRP A 234 7.23 -24.06 -19.57
CA TRP A 234 7.96 -23.65 -20.77
C TRP A 234 8.04 -24.78 -21.77
N GLU A 235 8.38 -26.02 -21.38
CA GLU A 235 8.41 -27.21 -22.24
C GLU A 235 7.06 -27.47 -22.90
N ILE A 236 5.96 -27.44 -22.11
CA ILE A 236 4.59 -27.59 -22.63
C ILE A 236 4.31 -26.56 -23.73
N ALA A 237 4.71 -25.29 -23.54
CA ALA A 237 4.46 -24.23 -24.51
C ALA A 237 5.40 -24.32 -25.73
N ALA A 238 6.69 -24.66 -25.51
CA ALA A 238 7.70 -24.74 -26.55
C ALA A 238 7.43 -25.91 -27.54
N TYR A 239 6.98 -27.03 -27.01
CA TYR A 239 6.75 -28.26 -27.83
C TYR A 239 5.31 -28.46 -28.28
N LYS A 240 4.38 -27.55 -27.90
CA LYS A 240 3.00 -27.61 -28.36
C LYS A 240 2.94 -27.50 -29.89
N LYS A 241 2.54 -28.58 -30.58
CA LYS A 241 2.34 -28.58 -32.04
C LYS A 241 1.30 -27.51 -32.40
N LYS A 242 1.59 -26.63 -33.36
CA LYS A 242 0.57 -25.73 -33.94
C LYS A 242 -0.59 -26.59 -34.43
N LYS A 243 -1.81 -26.35 -33.93
CA LYS A 243 -3.00 -26.93 -34.58
C LYS A 243 -3.01 -26.47 -36.03
N PRO A 244 -3.21 -27.38 -37.01
CA PRO A 244 -3.36 -26.96 -38.40
C PRO A 244 -4.49 -25.94 -38.48
N ALA A 245 -4.29 -24.87 -39.25
CA ALA A 245 -5.30 -23.88 -39.53
C ALA A 245 -6.54 -24.60 -40.06
N ARG A 246 -7.70 -24.37 -39.42
CA ARG A 246 -8.97 -24.82 -40.04
C ARG A 246 -9.05 -24.12 -41.41
N ARG A 247 -8.95 -24.91 -42.46
CA ARG A 247 -9.30 -24.46 -43.81
C ARG A 247 -10.79 -24.12 -43.79
N SER A 248 -11.08 -22.86 -44.08
CA SER A 248 -12.42 -22.32 -44.33
C SER A 248 -13.02 -22.98 -45.53
#